data_16d52ec71aaf94ce9707efac08d024c9
#
_entry.id   16d52ec71aaf94ce9707efac08d024c9
#
_cell.length_a   1.000
_cell.length_b   1.000
_cell.length_c   1.000
_cell.angle_alpha   90.00
_cell.angle_beta   90.00
_cell.angle_gamma   90.00
#
_symmetry.space_group_name_H-M   'P 1'
#
loop_
_entity.id
_entity.type
_entity.pdbx_description
1 polymer ?
#
loop_
_entity_poly.entity_id
_entity_poly.type
_entity_poly.pdbx_seq_one_letter_code
_entity_poly.pdbx_strand_id
1 'polypeptide(L)'
;MNAEEIIEYIRASKKKTPVKVYVWEEAPGEFPNCQVFPAAPGCKIVFGDWVDVAPVLKGNHFRHLEIENNCRNSAIPMLDLKDIPARIEPGAIIREQVQIGKNAVIMMGAIINIGAEGNGPVITKIKKSAQGSLHGRKHPAV
;
A
#
# COMPACT_ATOMS: atom_id res chain seq x y z
N MET A 1 13.53 -1.82 -16.77
CA MET A 1 12.58 -0.85 -17.41
C MET A 1 13.27 0.50 -17.55
N ASN A 2 13.19 1.15 -18.69
CA ASN A 2 13.64 2.53 -18.87
C ASN A 2 12.60 3.53 -18.32
N ALA A 3 12.95 4.82 -18.28
CA ALA A 3 12.08 5.85 -17.71
C ALA A 3 10.74 5.99 -18.44
N GLU A 4 10.75 5.86 -19.76
CA GLU A 4 9.52 5.96 -20.58
C GLU A 4 8.59 4.78 -20.34
N GLU A 5 9.13 3.56 -20.25
CA GLU A 5 8.38 2.35 -19.91
C GLU A 5 7.77 2.44 -18.52
N ILE A 6 8.50 2.99 -17.53
CA ILE A 6 7.98 3.20 -16.17
C ILE A 6 6.81 4.18 -16.18
N ILE A 7 6.95 5.31 -16.87
CA ILE A 7 5.88 6.32 -16.95
C ILE A 7 4.64 5.73 -17.61
N GLU A 8 4.79 5.01 -18.71
CA GLU A 8 3.68 4.38 -19.41
C GLU A 8 3.00 3.30 -18.56
N TYR A 9 3.78 2.48 -17.87
CA TYR A 9 3.26 1.47 -16.96
C TYR A 9 2.40 2.10 -15.84
N ILE A 10 2.89 3.16 -15.22
CA ILE A 10 2.13 3.89 -14.19
C ILE A 10 0.87 4.51 -14.78
N ARG A 11 0.97 5.09 -15.97
CA ARG A 11 -0.16 5.75 -16.65
C ARG A 11 -1.26 4.75 -17.01
N ALA A 12 -0.90 3.59 -17.55
CA ALA A 12 -1.83 2.55 -17.96
C ALA A 12 -2.42 1.77 -16.78
N SER A 13 -1.78 1.78 -15.63
CA SER A 13 -2.23 1.04 -14.46
C SER A 13 -3.51 1.61 -13.88
N LYS A 14 -4.48 0.74 -13.57
CA LYS A 14 -5.72 1.13 -12.90
C LYS A 14 -5.42 1.65 -11.50
N LYS A 15 -5.89 2.86 -11.20
CA LYS A 15 -5.77 3.45 -9.85
C LYS A 15 -6.79 2.81 -8.94
N LYS A 16 -6.35 2.40 -7.75
CA LYS A 16 -7.17 1.74 -6.73
C LYS A 16 -6.97 2.36 -5.36
N THR A 17 -8.01 2.29 -4.56
CA THR A 17 -7.97 2.61 -3.13
C THR A 17 -8.35 1.36 -2.35
N PRO A 18 -7.42 0.43 -2.14
CA PRO A 18 -7.70 -0.81 -1.43
C PRO A 18 -8.11 -0.54 0.01
N VAL A 19 -9.17 -1.21 0.44
CA VAL A 19 -9.65 -1.16 1.82
C VAL A 19 -9.87 -2.55 2.35
N LYS A 20 -9.72 -2.68 3.67
CA LYS A 20 -10.10 -3.84 4.44
C LYS A 20 -11.15 -3.41 5.43
N VAL A 21 -12.30 -4.06 5.42
CA VAL A 21 -13.47 -3.67 6.20
C VAL A 21 -13.90 -4.82 7.09
N TYR A 22 -14.07 -4.53 8.37
CA TYR A 22 -14.69 -5.42 9.34
C TYR A 22 -16.11 -4.94 9.55
N VAL A 23 -17.09 -5.80 9.26
CA VAL A 23 -18.49 -5.44 9.41
C VAL A 23 -19.20 -6.38 10.37
N TRP A 24 -20.04 -5.81 11.22
CA TRP A 24 -21.08 -6.52 11.93
C TRP A 24 -22.42 -6.01 11.43
N GLU A 25 -23.10 -6.84 10.65
CA GLU A 25 -24.32 -6.48 9.92
C GLU A 25 -25.55 -6.49 10.84
N GLU A 26 -26.48 -5.57 10.60
CA GLU A 26 -27.84 -5.67 11.14
C GLU A 26 -28.73 -6.59 10.29
N ALA A 27 -28.53 -6.56 8.97
CA ALA A 27 -29.17 -7.44 8.02
C ALA A 27 -28.14 -7.92 6.98
N PRO A 28 -28.28 -9.14 6.42
CA PRO A 28 -27.37 -9.65 5.40
C PRO A 28 -27.28 -8.70 4.20
N GLY A 29 -26.04 -8.40 3.77
CA GLY A 29 -25.75 -7.60 2.59
C GLY A 29 -24.68 -8.26 1.72
N GLU A 30 -24.63 -7.86 0.46
CA GLU A 30 -23.64 -8.33 -0.50
C GLU A 30 -22.63 -7.24 -0.82
N PHE A 31 -21.38 -7.65 -1.00
CA PHE A 31 -20.28 -6.79 -1.45
C PHE A 31 -19.81 -7.25 -2.83
N PRO A 32 -20.45 -6.78 -3.91
CA PRO A 32 -20.06 -7.17 -5.26
C PRO A 32 -18.64 -6.69 -5.61
N ASN A 33 -17.92 -7.48 -6.38
CA ASN A 33 -16.54 -7.24 -6.79
C ASN A 33 -15.52 -7.21 -5.65
N CYS A 34 -15.91 -7.66 -4.46
CA CYS A 34 -15.05 -7.71 -3.29
C CYS A 34 -14.78 -9.15 -2.87
N GLN A 35 -13.69 -9.36 -2.16
CA GLN A 35 -13.39 -10.63 -1.51
C GLN A 35 -13.96 -10.61 -0.10
N VAL A 36 -14.87 -11.53 0.20
CA VAL A 36 -15.60 -11.57 1.46
C VAL A 36 -15.24 -12.84 2.23
N PHE A 37 -14.86 -12.68 3.49
CA PHE A 37 -14.61 -13.76 4.43
C PHE A 37 -15.65 -13.72 5.54
N PRO A 38 -16.50 -14.75 5.69
CA PRO A 38 -17.39 -14.87 6.84
C PRO A 38 -16.56 -15.18 8.09
N ALA A 39 -16.71 -14.37 9.13
CA ALA A 39 -16.00 -14.58 10.39
C ALA A 39 -16.89 -15.22 11.47
N ALA A 40 -18.16 -14.80 11.56
CA ALA A 40 -19.21 -15.33 12.43
C ALA A 40 -20.56 -14.97 11.83
N PRO A 41 -21.70 -15.50 12.32
CA PRO A 41 -23.00 -15.06 11.84
C PRO A 41 -23.15 -13.53 11.92
N GLY A 42 -23.37 -12.90 10.75
CA GLY A 42 -23.45 -11.45 10.62
C GLY A 42 -22.13 -10.69 10.66
N CYS A 43 -20.99 -11.35 10.85
CA CYS A 43 -19.67 -10.74 10.85
C CYS A 43 -18.90 -11.15 9.61
N LYS A 44 -18.37 -10.16 8.88
CA LYS A 44 -17.57 -10.35 7.66
C LYS A 44 -16.30 -9.51 7.67
N ILE A 45 -15.29 -10.03 6.99
CA ILE A 45 -14.10 -9.27 6.64
C ILE A 45 -14.11 -9.12 5.12
N VAL A 46 -14.03 -7.89 4.64
CA VAL A 46 -14.16 -7.55 3.22
C VAL A 46 -12.90 -6.87 2.73
N PHE A 47 -12.34 -7.37 1.64
CA PHE A 47 -11.24 -6.74 0.92
C PHE A 47 -11.74 -6.28 -0.44
N GLY A 48 -11.55 -5.01 -0.76
CA GLY A 48 -11.99 -4.48 -2.04
C GLY A 48 -11.45 -3.10 -2.32
N ASP A 49 -11.82 -2.58 -3.49
CA ASP A 49 -11.57 -1.20 -3.83
C ASP A 49 -12.67 -0.31 -3.22
N TRP A 50 -12.30 0.86 -2.73
CA TRP A 50 -13.24 1.79 -2.12
C TRP A 50 -14.42 2.15 -3.02
N VAL A 51 -14.20 2.19 -4.33
CA VAL A 51 -15.27 2.46 -5.30
C VAL A 51 -16.37 1.39 -5.27
N ASP A 52 -16.03 0.15 -4.96
CA ASP A 52 -16.98 -0.96 -4.85
C ASP A 52 -17.56 -1.10 -3.42
N VAL A 53 -16.78 -0.78 -2.42
CA VAL A 53 -17.15 -0.91 -1.00
C VAL A 53 -18.04 0.24 -0.53
N ALA A 54 -17.70 1.47 -0.87
CA ALA A 54 -18.40 2.66 -0.36
C ALA A 54 -19.92 2.67 -0.63
N PRO A 55 -20.41 2.29 -1.82
CA PRO A 55 -21.85 2.24 -2.08
C PRO A 55 -22.59 1.27 -1.16
N VAL A 56 -21.97 0.12 -0.86
CA VAL A 56 -22.58 -0.88 0.04
C VAL A 56 -22.67 -0.34 1.46
N LEU A 57 -21.60 0.32 1.94
CA LEU A 57 -21.59 0.90 3.29
C LEU A 57 -22.61 2.04 3.45
N LYS A 58 -22.81 2.83 2.40
CA LYS A 58 -23.80 3.93 2.40
C LYS A 58 -25.24 3.44 2.32
N GLY A 59 -25.49 2.31 1.65
CA GLY A 59 -26.82 1.77 1.39
C GLY A 59 -27.35 0.83 2.48
N ASN A 60 -26.56 0.48 3.48
CA ASN A 60 -26.90 -0.49 4.51
C ASN A 60 -26.57 0.03 5.91
N HIS A 61 -27.17 -0.59 6.91
CA HIS A 61 -26.89 -0.31 8.31
C HIS A 61 -26.04 -1.41 8.93
N PHE A 62 -25.06 -1.00 9.73
CA PHE A 62 -24.14 -1.90 10.41
C PHE A 62 -24.14 -1.60 11.91
N ARG A 63 -24.04 -2.64 12.73
CA ARG A 63 -23.89 -2.49 14.19
C ARG A 63 -22.51 -1.98 14.53
N HIS A 64 -21.49 -2.53 13.87
CA HIS A 64 -20.11 -2.09 13.97
C HIS A 64 -19.46 -2.12 12.60
N LEU A 65 -18.57 -1.17 12.36
CA LEU A 65 -17.85 -0.98 11.13
C LEU A 65 -16.44 -0.44 11.45
N GLU A 66 -15.42 -1.13 10.98
CA GLU A 66 -14.03 -0.67 11.03
C GLU A 66 -13.39 -0.76 9.66
N ILE A 67 -12.71 0.27 9.24
CA ILE A 67 -12.08 0.35 7.90
C ILE A 67 -10.60 0.62 8.06
N GLU A 68 -9.78 -0.24 7.45
CA GLU A 68 -8.34 -0.05 7.32
C GLU A 68 -8.00 0.32 5.89
N ASN A 69 -7.16 1.32 5.73
CA ASN A 69 -6.70 1.79 4.43
C ASN A 69 -5.30 2.41 4.57
N ASN A 70 -4.41 2.14 3.62
CA ASN A 70 -3.02 2.62 3.66
C ASN A 70 -2.59 3.41 2.44
N CYS A 71 -3.43 3.50 1.41
CA CYS A 71 -3.16 4.30 0.23
C CYS A 71 -4.45 4.73 -0.44
N ARG A 72 -4.35 5.72 -1.31
CA ARG A 72 -5.49 6.25 -2.06
C ARG A 72 -5.08 6.46 -3.51
N ASN A 73 -5.90 5.98 -4.43
CA ASN A 73 -5.72 6.19 -5.87
C ASN A 73 -4.32 5.74 -6.34
N SER A 74 -3.86 4.61 -5.79
CA SER A 74 -2.53 4.07 -6.06
C SER A 74 -2.52 3.26 -7.35
N ALA A 75 -1.47 3.48 -8.16
CA ALA A 75 -1.30 2.78 -9.43
C ALA A 75 -0.55 1.46 -9.29
N ILE A 76 0.41 1.41 -8.39
CA ILE A 76 1.38 0.33 -8.28
C ILE A 76 1.30 -0.28 -6.88
N PRO A 77 0.99 -1.57 -6.76
CA PRO A 77 0.98 -2.26 -5.47
C PRO A 77 2.39 -2.39 -4.88
N MET A 78 2.43 -2.87 -3.64
CA MET A 78 3.67 -3.28 -2.99
C MET A 78 4.12 -4.65 -3.52
N LEU A 79 5.43 -4.87 -3.56
CA LEU A 79 6.00 -6.17 -3.90
C LEU A 79 5.63 -7.20 -2.84
N ASP A 80 5.21 -8.39 -3.27
CA ASP A 80 5.06 -9.53 -2.38
C ASP A 80 6.44 -10.05 -1.96
N LEU A 81 6.74 -9.95 -0.68
CA LEU A 81 8.07 -10.24 -0.13
C LEU A 81 8.27 -11.70 0.30
N LYS A 82 7.19 -12.50 0.38
CA LYS A 82 7.21 -13.82 1.04
C LYS A 82 8.26 -14.79 0.49
N ASP A 83 8.47 -14.76 -0.82
CA ASP A 83 9.32 -15.72 -1.53
C ASP A 83 10.58 -15.07 -2.15
N ILE A 84 10.88 -13.83 -1.76
CA ILE A 84 12.09 -13.14 -2.23
C ILE A 84 13.33 -13.73 -1.54
N PRO A 85 14.34 -14.24 -2.29
CA PRO A 85 15.51 -14.88 -1.69
C PRO A 85 16.54 -13.87 -1.18
N ALA A 86 16.09 -12.95 -0.35
CA ALA A 86 16.86 -11.84 0.20
C ALA A 86 16.45 -11.56 1.65
N ARG A 87 17.32 -10.89 2.41
CA ARG A 87 16.97 -10.35 3.71
C ARG A 87 16.36 -8.97 3.57
N ILE A 88 15.13 -8.81 4.00
CA ILE A 88 14.40 -7.55 3.93
C ILE A 88 13.93 -7.19 5.33
N GLU A 89 14.44 -6.10 5.87
CA GLU A 89 14.12 -5.65 7.23
C GLU A 89 12.74 -4.96 7.26
N PRO A 90 12.05 -5.00 8.41
CA PRO A 90 10.78 -4.30 8.59
C PRO A 90 10.88 -2.81 8.27
N GLY A 91 9.83 -2.24 7.67
CA GLY A 91 9.79 -0.83 7.30
C GLY A 91 10.45 -0.49 5.97
N ALA A 92 10.92 -1.48 5.21
CA ALA A 92 11.28 -1.28 3.81
C ALA A 92 10.01 -1.13 2.96
N ILE A 93 10.00 -0.15 2.06
CA ILE A 93 8.91 0.12 1.12
C ILE A 93 9.37 -0.24 -0.27
N ILE A 94 8.86 -1.32 -0.82
CA ILE A 94 9.27 -1.86 -2.11
C ILE A 94 8.04 -2.03 -2.99
N ARG A 95 8.05 -1.39 -4.16
CA ARG A 95 6.94 -1.46 -5.12
C ARG A 95 7.07 -2.66 -6.04
N GLU A 96 5.97 -3.12 -6.64
CA GLU A 96 6.01 -4.11 -7.72
C GLU A 96 6.96 -3.69 -8.84
N GLN A 97 7.37 -4.65 -9.67
CA GLN A 97 8.33 -4.46 -10.76
C GLN A 97 9.74 -4.08 -10.30
N VAL A 98 10.07 -4.33 -9.04
CA VAL A 98 11.44 -4.27 -8.52
C VAL A 98 12.05 -5.67 -8.58
N GLN A 99 13.28 -5.77 -9.08
CA GLN A 99 14.03 -7.01 -9.10
C GLN A 99 15.09 -7.00 -7.99
N ILE A 100 15.00 -7.99 -7.09
CA ILE A 100 15.91 -8.12 -5.95
C ILE A 100 16.75 -9.37 -6.14
N GLY A 101 18.06 -9.18 -6.19
CA GLY A 101 19.03 -10.26 -6.34
C GLY A 101 19.07 -11.19 -5.13
N LYS A 102 19.42 -12.45 -5.39
CA LYS A 102 19.61 -13.46 -4.35
C LYS A 102 20.65 -12.98 -3.32
N ASN A 103 20.36 -13.22 -2.05
CA ASN A 103 21.19 -12.83 -0.90
C ASN A 103 21.38 -11.31 -0.72
N ALA A 104 20.59 -10.49 -1.37
CA ALA A 104 20.56 -9.06 -1.11
C ALA A 104 20.15 -8.77 0.34
N VAL A 105 20.58 -7.63 0.86
CA VAL A 105 20.19 -7.13 2.17
C VAL A 105 19.57 -5.76 2.03
N ILE A 106 18.30 -5.65 2.35
CA ILE A 106 17.55 -4.40 2.31
C ILE A 106 17.25 -3.98 3.74
N MET A 107 17.77 -2.83 4.13
CA MET A 107 17.67 -2.33 5.49
C MET A 107 16.31 -1.65 5.73
N MET A 108 15.96 -1.52 7.01
CA MET A 108 14.77 -0.79 7.44
C MET A 108 14.75 0.64 6.87
N GLY A 109 13.56 1.09 6.46
CA GLY A 109 13.35 2.42 5.89
C GLY A 109 13.89 2.60 4.46
N ALA A 110 14.34 1.54 3.80
CA ALA A 110 14.66 1.60 2.38
C ALA A 110 13.39 1.84 1.55
N ILE A 111 13.47 2.73 0.57
CA ILE A 111 12.38 3.01 -0.38
C ILE A 111 12.89 2.66 -1.77
N ILE A 112 12.26 1.65 -2.38
CA ILE A 112 12.63 1.14 -3.69
C ILE A 112 11.42 1.21 -4.60
N ASN A 113 11.51 2.05 -5.60
CA ASN A 113 10.42 2.28 -6.54
C ASN A 113 10.52 1.36 -7.76
N ILE A 114 9.43 1.29 -8.51
CA ILE A 114 9.30 0.48 -9.73
C ILE A 114 10.46 0.70 -10.69
N GLY A 115 10.88 -0.37 -11.35
CA GLY A 115 11.98 -0.34 -12.34
C GLY A 115 13.39 -0.40 -11.75
N ALA A 116 13.54 -0.41 -10.43
CA ALA A 116 14.83 -0.64 -9.80
C ALA A 116 15.27 -2.11 -9.96
N GLU A 117 16.53 -2.31 -10.33
CA GLU A 117 17.13 -3.63 -10.48
C GLU A 117 18.38 -3.71 -9.60
N GLY A 118 18.45 -4.73 -8.77
CA GLY A 118 19.61 -5.01 -7.91
C GLY A 118 20.28 -6.32 -8.30
N ASN A 119 21.36 -6.26 -9.06
CA ASN A 119 22.17 -7.42 -9.39
C ASN A 119 23.28 -7.60 -8.35
N GLY A 120 23.08 -8.49 -7.37
CA GLY A 120 24.06 -8.83 -6.34
C GLY A 120 23.68 -8.34 -4.93
N PRO A 121 24.55 -8.47 -3.93
CA PRO A 121 24.29 -8.07 -2.56
C PRO A 121 24.21 -6.54 -2.47
N VAL A 122 23.02 -6.01 -2.69
CA VAL A 122 22.76 -4.57 -2.59
C VAL A 122 22.45 -4.23 -1.14
N ILE A 123 23.39 -3.56 -0.48
CA ILE A 123 23.09 -2.87 0.77
C ILE A 123 22.51 -1.52 0.40
N THR A 124 21.19 -1.40 0.41
CA THR A 124 20.54 -0.11 0.18
C THR A 124 20.65 0.71 1.46
N LYS A 125 21.69 1.52 1.58
CA LYS A 125 21.76 2.56 2.60
C LYS A 125 20.71 3.61 2.26
N ILE A 126 19.89 3.98 3.27
CA ILE A 126 19.02 5.15 3.17
C ILE A 126 19.89 6.35 2.83
N LYS A 127 19.72 6.93 1.65
CA LYS A 127 20.06 8.35 1.50
C LYS A 127 19.01 9.09 2.31
N LYS A 128 19.39 9.65 3.45
CA LYS A 128 18.60 10.72 4.06
C LYS A 128 18.41 11.76 2.96
N SER A 129 17.23 11.89 2.42
CA SER A 129 16.87 13.09 1.68
C SER A 129 17.18 14.24 2.62
N ALA A 130 17.94 15.21 2.17
CA ALA A 130 18.28 16.39 2.95
C ALA A 130 16.95 16.96 3.45
N GLN A 131 16.75 16.86 4.76
CA GLN A 131 15.64 17.48 5.43
C GLN A 131 15.90 18.96 5.29
N GLY A 132 15.13 19.63 4.42
CA GLY A 132 15.24 21.06 4.24
C GLY A 132 15.16 21.72 5.59
N SER A 133 16.18 22.47 5.95
CA SER A 133 16.24 23.29 7.12
C SER A 133 14.99 24.19 7.15
N LEU A 134 14.04 23.86 8.00
CA LEU A 134 12.98 24.79 8.38
C LEU A 134 13.65 25.88 9.21
N HIS A 135 14.06 26.94 8.54
CA HIS A 135 14.41 28.18 9.20
C HIS A 135 13.18 28.69 9.96
N GLY A 136 13.24 28.58 11.27
CA GLY A 136 12.23 29.12 12.16
C GLY A 136 12.06 30.62 11.88
N ARG A 137 10.90 31.02 11.42
CA ARG A 137 10.49 32.42 11.45
C ARG A 137 10.34 32.80 12.92
N LYS A 138 11.27 33.61 13.42
CA LYS A 138 11.09 34.32 14.68
C LYS A 138 9.91 35.28 14.51
N HIS A 139 8.84 35.04 15.26
CA HIS A 139 7.83 36.07 15.45
C HIS A 139 8.43 37.21 16.29
N PRO A 140 8.30 38.47 15.89
CA PRO A 140 8.63 39.56 16.77
C PRO A 140 7.63 39.62 17.94
N ALA A 141 8.18 39.71 19.15
CA ALA A 141 7.37 39.96 20.32
C ALA A 141 6.82 41.39 20.22
N VAL A 142 5.51 41.53 20.54
CA VAL A 142 4.88 42.80 20.91
C VAL A 142 4.74 42.85 22.42
#